data_307ad6014b50d724956bebd4ba53e6dd
#
_entry.id   307ad6014b50d724956bebd4ba53e6dd
#
_cell.length_a   1.000
_cell.length_b   1.000
_cell.length_c   1.000
_cell.angle_alpha   90.00
_cell.angle_beta   90.00
_cell.angle_gamma   90.00
#
_symmetry.space_group_name_H-M   'P 1'
#
loop_
_entity.id
_entity.type
_entity.pdbx_description
1 polymer ?
#
loop_
_entity_poly.entity_id
_entity_poly.type
_entity_poly.pdbx_seq_one_letter_code
_entity_poly.pdbx_strand_id
1 'polypeptide(L)'
;SKGYQKYEVISMVKDLLNYVEDRRIDYFVFTKSPGYKGYYHSLYDKYFHSKVIDKALKSNEYTSPDWDSYIFRIINLTNKNSDLNALPQLSLIRSMIFSKVKDLNSTEEAFQIALMVFDCIFNNLPDGVESTDDETGEVSIQKGDGDSDGNGESVDGDGSEDGGSD
;
A
#
# COMPACT_ATOMS: atom_id res chain seq x y z
N SER A 1 -20.04 1.58 10.13
CA SER A 1 -19.52 1.84 8.79
C SER A 1 -18.26 2.67 8.83
N LYS A 2 -17.32 2.42 7.91
CA LYS A 2 -16.06 3.17 7.76
C LYS A 2 -16.20 4.33 6.75
N GLY A 3 -17.34 4.49 6.10
CA GLY A 3 -17.60 5.56 5.14
C GLY A 3 -17.07 5.31 3.73
N TYR A 4 -16.68 4.08 3.40
CA TYR A 4 -16.20 3.70 2.06
C TYR A 4 -17.35 3.24 1.18
N GLN A 5 -17.32 3.67 -0.09
CA GLN A 5 -18.24 3.20 -1.10
C GLN A 5 -17.83 1.80 -1.59
N LYS A 6 -18.79 1.05 -2.15
CA LYS A 6 -18.54 -0.30 -2.66
C LYS A 6 -17.40 -0.36 -3.67
N TYR A 7 -17.35 0.59 -4.60
CA TYR A 7 -16.29 0.63 -5.63
C TYR A 7 -14.90 0.90 -5.02
N GLU A 8 -14.82 1.67 -3.93
CA GLU A 8 -13.57 1.91 -3.21
C GLU A 8 -13.06 0.62 -2.56
N VAL A 9 -13.95 -0.13 -1.91
CA VAL A 9 -13.61 -1.42 -1.29
C VAL A 9 -13.14 -2.43 -2.32
N ILE A 10 -13.81 -2.50 -3.47
CA ILE A 10 -13.39 -3.39 -4.57
C ILE A 10 -12.00 -3.01 -5.08
N SER A 11 -11.74 -1.72 -5.24
CA SER A 11 -10.40 -1.22 -5.65
C SER A 11 -9.32 -1.56 -4.62
N MET A 12 -9.61 -1.39 -3.35
CA MET A 12 -8.70 -1.74 -2.25
C MET A 12 -8.32 -3.22 -2.24
N VAL A 13 -9.31 -4.09 -2.35
CA VAL A 13 -9.09 -5.55 -2.41
C VAL A 13 -8.31 -5.94 -3.65
N LYS A 14 -8.59 -5.31 -4.79
CA LYS A 14 -7.86 -5.51 -6.04
C LYS A 14 -6.38 -5.14 -5.91
N ASP A 15 -6.07 -4.03 -5.28
CA ASP A 15 -4.69 -3.60 -5.05
C ASP A 15 -3.93 -4.60 -4.18
N LEU A 16 -4.56 -5.11 -3.12
CA LEU A 16 -3.99 -6.15 -2.27
C LEU A 16 -3.80 -7.47 -3.03
N LEU A 17 -4.77 -7.86 -3.84
CA LEU A 17 -4.66 -9.06 -4.67
C LEU A 17 -3.48 -8.95 -5.65
N ASN A 18 -3.33 -7.82 -6.32
CA ASN A 18 -2.21 -7.57 -7.21
C ASN A 18 -0.87 -7.70 -6.48
N TYR A 19 -0.78 -7.15 -5.29
CA TYR A 19 0.43 -7.25 -4.47
C TYR A 19 0.74 -8.71 -4.08
N VAL A 20 -0.24 -9.46 -3.61
CA VAL A 20 -0.05 -10.89 -3.22
C VAL A 20 0.31 -11.74 -4.44
N GLU A 21 -0.34 -11.51 -5.58
CA GLU A 21 -0.03 -12.21 -6.84
C GLU A 21 1.38 -11.92 -7.31
N ASP A 22 1.84 -10.66 -7.23
CA ASP A 22 3.21 -10.30 -7.57
C ASP A 22 4.23 -11.04 -6.67
N ARG A 23 3.95 -11.15 -5.38
CA ARG A 23 4.81 -11.90 -4.45
C ARG A 23 4.83 -13.40 -4.76
N ARG A 24 3.69 -13.97 -5.14
CA ARG A 24 3.59 -15.37 -5.56
C ARG A 24 4.41 -15.64 -6.82
N ILE A 25 4.29 -14.80 -7.82
CA ILE A 25 5.04 -14.91 -9.08
C ILE A 25 6.54 -14.74 -8.84
N ASP A 26 6.95 -13.74 -8.06
CA ASP A 26 8.33 -13.51 -7.70
C ASP A 26 8.95 -14.73 -7.02
N TYR A 27 8.26 -15.32 -6.07
CA TYR A 27 8.72 -16.53 -5.40
C TYR A 27 8.91 -17.69 -6.37
N PHE A 28 7.96 -17.91 -7.28
CA PHE A 28 8.03 -18.94 -8.29
C PHE A 28 9.23 -18.74 -9.23
N VAL A 29 9.41 -17.53 -9.76
CA VAL A 29 10.51 -17.17 -10.66
C VAL A 29 11.86 -17.34 -9.96
N PHE A 30 12.01 -16.86 -8.73
CA PHE A 30 13.26 -16.96 -7.97
C PHE A 30 13.63 -18.40 -7.62
N THR A 31 12.64 -19.25 -7.40
CA THR A 31 12.87 -20.69 -7.16
C THR A 31 13.31 -21.43 -8.42
N LYS A 32 12.73 -21.07 -9.57
CA LYS A 32 13.04 -21.70 -10.86
C LYS A 32 14.32 -21.15 -11.51
N SER A 33 14.64 -19.88 -11.27
CA SER A 33 15.76 -19.16 -11.89
C SER A 33 16.53 -18.33 -10.86
N PRO A 34 17.37 -18.97 -10.04
CA PRO A 34 18.08 -18.29 -8.94
C PRO A 34 18.97 -17.11 -9.39
N GLY A 35 19.54 -17.17 -10.60
CA GLY A 35 20.33 -16.07 -11.16
C GLY A 35 19.48 -14.82 -11.46
N TYR A 36 18.23 -14.99 -11.78
CA TYR A 36 17.29 -13.88 -12.01
C TYR A 36 16.98 -13.10 -10.72
N LYS A 37 17.02 -13.76 -9.58
CA LYS A 37 16.81 -13.11 -8.27
C LYS A 37 17.80 -11.97 -8.01
N GLY A 38 19.08 -12.19 -8.27
CA GLY A 38 20.11 -11.16 -8.11
C GLY A 38 19.90 -9.97 -9.05
N TYR A 39 19.59 -10.24 -10.31
CA TYR A 39 19.27 -9.21 -11.29
C TYR A 39 18.01 -8.41 -10.89
N TYR A 40 16.94 -9.09 -10.47
CA TYR A 40 15.70 -8.47 -10.04
C TYR A 40 15.92 -7.57 -8.81
N HIS A 41 16.67 -8.03 -7.81
CA HIS A 41 17.00 -7.21 -6.63
C HIS A 41 17.79 -5.96 -7.00
N SER A 42 18.79 -6.08 -7.87
CA SER A 42 19.56 -4.92 -8.35
C SER A 42 18.68 -3.90 -9.07
N LEU A 43 17.75 -4.37 -9.90
CA LEU A 43 16.78 -3.52 -10.59
C LEU A 43 15.83 -2.86 -9.60
N TYR A 44 15.32 -3.61 -8.63
CA TYR A 44 14.41 -3.13 -7.60
C TYR A 44 15.07 -2.07 -6.72
N ASP A 45 16.30 -2.30 -6.27
CA ASP A 45 17.08 -1.33 -5.49
C ASP A 45 17.30 -0.03 -6.26
N LYS A 46 17.54 -0.12 -7.56
CA LYS A 46 17.78 1.06 -8.39
C LYS A 46 16.54 1.93 -8.59
N TYR A 47 15.37 1.32 -8.82
CA TYR A 47 14.16 2.03 -9.24
C TYR A 47 13.10 2.19 -8.16
N PHE A 48 13.04 1.29 -7.19
CA PHE A 48 11.99 1.27 -6.16
C PHE A 48 12.48 1.64 -4.76
N HIS A 49 13.76 1.40 -4.45
CA HIS A 49 14.36 1.76 -3.16
C HIS A 49 15.12 3.08 -3.30
N SER A 50 14.40 4.14 -3.70
CA SER A 50 15.00 5.47 -3.76
C SER A 50 15.25 6.04 -2.36
N LYS A 51 16.15 7.02 -2.29
CA LYS A 51 16.40 7.75 -1.03
C LYS A 51 15.13 8.41 -0.47
N VAL A 52 14.20 8.79 -1.34
CA VAL A 52 12.91 9.38 -0.93
C VAL A 52 12.06 8.35 -0.19
N ILE A 53 11.95 7.13 -0.71
CA ILE A 53 11.22 6.03 -0.07
C ILE A 53 11.89 5.66 1.26
N ASP A 54 13.21 5.51 1.28
CA ASP A 54 13.96 5.19 2.51
C ASP A 54 13.75 6.26 3.58
N LYS A 55 13.76 7.52 3.20
CA LYS A 55 13.49 8.64 4.11
C LYS A 55 12.05 8.59 4.65
N ALA A 56 11.07 8.37 3.80
CA ALA A 56 9.67 8.26 4.19
C ALA A 56 9.43 7.08 5.15
N LEU A 57 10.06 5.93 4.91
CA LEU A 57 9.95 4.76 5.80
C LEU A 57 10.53 4.99 7.20
N LYS A 58 11.56 5.82 7.32
CA LYS A 58 12.21 6.17 8.59
C LYS A 58 11.58 7.36 9.30
N SER A 59 10.73 8.12 8.59
CA SER A 59 10.07 9.31 9.12
C SER A 59 8.76 8.96 9.84
N ASN A 60 8.10 10.00 10.37
CA ASN A 60 6.75 9.88 10.90
C ASN A 60 5.65 9.94 9.81
N GLU A 61 6.04 9.98 8.53
CA GLU A 61 5.09 9.88 7.43
C GLU A 61 4.50 8.47 7.37
N TYR A 62 3.25 8.36 6.89
CA TYR A 62 2.55 7.08 6.78
C TYR A 62 2.50 6.28 8.09
N THR A 63 2.28 6.96 9.21
CA THR A 63 2.14 6.37 10.55
C THR A 63 0.73 6.48 11.10
N SER A 64 -0.16 7.21 10.45
CA SER A 64 -1.59 7.26 10.78
C SER A 64 -2.31 6.04 10.18
N PRO A 65 -3.25 5.42 10.91
CA PRO A 65 -3.94 4.22 10.43
C PRO A 65 -5.00 4.56 9.38
N ASP A 66 -4.56 4.91 8.19
CA ASP A 66 -5.35 5.12 6.99
C ASP A 66 -4.96 4.14 5.88
N TRP A 67 -5.77 4.04 4.84
CA TRP A 67 -5.53 3.11 3.73
C TRP A 67 -4.21 3.37 3.03
N ASP A 68 -3.90 4.63 2.70
CA ASP A 68 -2.69 4.99 1.97
C ASP A 68 -1.42 4.65 2.75
N SER A 69 -1.44 4.87 4.07
CA SER A 69 -0.34 4.50 4.96
C SER A 69 -0.11 2.98 4.98
N TYR A 70 -1.16 2.20 5.09
CA TYR A 70 -1.05 0.73 5.04
C TYR A 70 -0.50 0.25 3.71
N ILE A 71 -1.02 0.74 2.58
CA ILE A 71 -0.53 0.34 1.25
C ILE A 71 0.92 0.71 1.07
N PHE A 72 1.33 1.93 1.43
CA PHE A 72 2.73 2.35 1.35
C PHE A 72 3.64 1.42 2.16
N ARG A 73 3.26 1.09 3.39
CA ARG A 73 4.03 0.19 4.26
C ARG A 73 4.04 -1.25 3.74
N ILE A 74 2.95 -1.74 3.18
CA ILE A 74 2.84 -3.10 2.65
C ILE A 74 3.71 -3.28 1.40
N ILE A 75 3.66 -2.38 0.43
CA ILE A 75 4.49 -2.50 -0.78
C ILE A 75 5.99 -2.37 -0.49
N ASN A 76 6.36 -1.80 0.65
CA ASN A 76 7.74 -1.65 1.09
C ASN A 76 8.15 -2.62 2.21
N LEU A 77 7.39 -3.69 2.47
CA LEU A 77 7.68 -4.66 3.54
C LEU A 77 9.05 -5.32 3.42
N THR A 78 9.56 -5.48 2.21
CA THR A 78 10.87 -6.08 1.94
C THR A 78 12.02 -5.08 1.98
N ASN A 79 11.73 -3.79 2.10
CA ASN A 79 12.77 -2.78 2.25
C ASN A 79 13.45 -2.95 3.63
N LYS A 80 14.78 -2.82 3.65
CA LYS A 80 15.57 -2.90 4.88
C LYS A 80 15.22 -1.82 5.92
N ASN A 81 14.60 -0.73 5.49
CA ASN A 81 14.14 0.37 6.35
C ASN A 81 12.67 0.22 6.77
N SER A 82 12.03 -0.90 6.46
CA SER A 82 10.66 -1.19 6.88
C SER A 82 10.56 -1.17 8.41
N ASP A 83 9.57 -0.45 8.93
CA ASP A 83 9.23 -0.39 10.35
C ASP A 83 7.88 -1.07 10.60
N LEU A 84 7.92 -2.27 11.16
CA LEU A 84 6.72 -3.06 11.44
C LEU A 84 5.90 -2.50 12.62
N ASN A 85 6.44 -1.56 13.37
CA ASN A 85 5.74 -0.88 14.46
C ASN A 85 5.08 0.44 14.02
N ALA A 86 5.27 0.84 12.76
CA ALA A 86 4.73 2.10 12.24
C ALA A 86 3.20 2.14 12.20
N LEU A 87 2.56 0.99 12.01
CA LEU A 87 1.10 0.84 11.95
C LEU A 87 0.63 -0.35 12.78
N PRO A 88 -0.59 -0.31 13.33
CA PRO A 88 -1.17 -1.44 14.04
C PRO A 88 -1.21 -2.70 13.17
N GLN A 89 -0.78 -3.83 13.73
CA GLN A 89 -0.81 -5.16 13.12
C GLN A 89 -0.02 -5.32 11.80
N LEU A 90 0.87 -4.41 11.48
CA LEU A 90 1.70 -4.51 10.26
C LEU A 90 2.58 -5.76 10.28
N SER A 91 3.09 -6.16 11.44
CA SER A 91 3.82 -7.41 11.64
C SER A 91 2.97 -8.65 11.33
N LEU A 92 1.71 -8.65 11.75
CA LEU A 92 0.76 -9.72 11.43
C LEU A 92 0.47 -9.79 9.93
N ILE A 93 0.27 -8.65 9.28
CA ILE A 93 0.06 -8.57 7.83
C ILE A 93 1.27 -9.16 7.07
N ARG A 94 2.48 -8.79 7.48
CA ARG A 94 3.70 -9.36 6.92
C ARG A 94 3.72 -10.88 7.04
N SER A 95 3.40 -11.39 8.20
CA SER A 95 3.30 -12.83 8.46
C SER A 95 2.26 -13.52 7.58
N MET A 96 1.07 -12.93 7.44
CA MET A 96 -0.01 -13.47 6.60
C MET A 96 0.44 -13.64 5.15
N ILE A 97 1.17 -12.67 4.61
CA ILE A 97 1.62 -12.69 3.21
C ILE A 97 2.79 -13.65 3.05
N PHE A 98 3.89 -13.44 3.76
CA PHE A 98 5.15 -14.11 3.48
C PHE A 98 5.25 -15.53 4.01
N SER A 99 4.45 -15.92 5.00
CA SER A 99 4.39 -17.32 5.46
C SER A 99 3.64 -18.24 4.49
N LYS A 100 2.76 -17.69 3.66
CA LYS A 100 1.84 -18.43 2.79
C LYS A 100 2.16 -18.32 1.31
N VAL A 101 2.88 -17.28 0.90
CA VAL A 101 3.15 -16.99 -0.51
C VAL A 101 3.83 -18.16 -1.25
N LYS A 102 4.72 -18.86 -0.59
CA LYS A 102 5.42 -20.04 -1.16
C LYS A 102 4.51 -21.23 -1.43
N ASP A 103 3.36 -21.31 -0.74
CA ASP A 103 2.43 -22.43 -0.83
C ASP A 103 1.20 -22.10 -1.70
N LEU A 104 1.14 -20.88 -2.25
CA LEU A 104 0.05 -20.45 -3.11
C LEU A 104 0.16 -21.07 -4.51
N ASN A 105 -0.89 -21.74 -4.95
CA ASN A 105 -0.96 -22.42 -6.24
C ASN A 105 -1.92 -21.76 -7.24
N SER A 106 -2.74 -20.81 -6.80
CA SER A 106 -3.75 -20.20 -7.66
C SER A 106 -4.04 -18.76 -7.27
N THR A 107 -4.62 -18.00 -8.18
CA THR A 107 -5.14 -16.66 -7.94
C THR A 107 -6.24 -16.65 -6.88
N GLU A 108 -7.05 -17.71 -6.81
CA GLU A 108 -8.10 -17.83 -5.81
C GLU A 108 -7.52 -17.91 -4.38
N GLU A 109 -6.46 -18.69 -4.17
CA GLU A 109 -5.75 -18.73 -2.89
C GLU A 109 -5.11 -17.40 -2.55
N ALA A 110 -4.51 -16.71 -3.52
CA ALA A 110 -3.98 -15.36 -3.34
C ALA A 110 -5.08 -14.36 -2.96
N PHE A 111 -6.27 -14.50 -3.54
CA PHE A 111 -7.43 -13.70 -3.20
C PHE A 111 -7.86 -13.88 -1.74
N GLN A 112 -7.82 -15.10 -1.21
CA GLN A 112 -8.12 -15.36 0.21
C GLN A 112 -7.13 -14.63 1.13
N ILE A 113 -5.85 -14.62 0.78
CA ILE A 113 -4.83 -13.87 1.53
C ILE A 113 -5.11 -12.36 1.46
N ALA A 114 -5.45 -11.84 0.28
CA ALA A 114 -5.80 -10.43 0.08
C ALA A 114 -7.01 -10.03 0.94
N LEU A 115 -8.03 -10.88 1.04
CA LEU A 115 -9.19 -10.63 1.90
C LEU A 115 -8.83 -10.63 3.39
N MET A 116 -7.97 -11.55 3.82
CA MET A 116 -7.50 -11.57 5.21
C MET A 116 -6.73 -10.31 5.58
N VAL A 117 -5.85 -9.86 4.69
CA VAL A 117 -5.11 -8.60 4.86
C VAL A 117 -6.04 -7.41 4.84
N PHE A 118 -7.00 -7.38 3.92
CA PHE A 118 -8.01 -6.34 3.87
C PHE A 118 -8.79 -6.21 5.17
N ASP A 119 -9.29 -7.32 5.72
CA ASP A 119 -10.02 -7.33 6.98
C ASP A 119 -9.16 -6.81 8.13
N CYS A 120 -7.89 -7.19 8.17
CA CYS A 120 -6.95 -6.72 9.17
C CYS A 120 -6.74 -5.21 9.10
N ILE A 121 -6.56 -4.66 7.90
CA ILE A 121 -6.41 -3.21 7.69
C ILE A 121 -7.72 -2.51 8.04
N PHE A 122 -8.83 -2.97 7.50
CA PHE A 122 -10.14 -2.33 7.62
C PHE A 122 -10.57 -2.20 9.09
N ASN A 123 -10.29 -3.20 9.91
CA ASN A 123 -10.57 -3.17 11.35
C ASN A 123 -9.74 -2.11 12.11
N ASN A 124 -8.63 -1.67 11.54
CA ASN A 124 -7.77 -0.64 12.13
C ASN A 124 -7.99 0.76 11.50
N LEU A 125 -8.85 0.88 10.49
CA LEU A 125 -9.22 2.18 9.95
C LEU A 125 -10.20 2.88 10.89
N PRO A 126 -10.18 4.24 10.93
CA PRO A 126 -11.12 4.98 11.76
C PRO A 126 -12.56 4.76 11.27
N ASP A 127 -13.49 4.77 12.22
CA ASP A 127 -14.92 4.73 11.91
C ASP A 127 -15.35 6.01 11.16
N GLY A 128 -16.34 5.86 10.28
CA GLY A 128 -16.92 6.98 9.55
C GLY A 128 -17.64 7.95 10.51
N VAL A 129 -17.62 9.22 10.14
CA VAL A 129 -18.35 10.28 10.87
C VAL A 129 -19.74 10.44 10.23
N GLU A 130 -20.78 10.36 11.05
CA GLU A 130 -22.15 10.65 10.61
C GLU A 130 -22.29 12.17 10.49
N SER A 131 -22.71 12.63 9.32
CA SER A 131 -23.11 14.01 9.09
C SER A 131 -24.56 14.03 8.62
N THR A 132 -25.35 14.93 9.22
CA THR A 132 -26.73 15.17 8.79
C THR A 132 -26.75 16.46 7.97
N ASP A 133 -27.30 16.39 6.78
CA ASP A 133 -27.55 17.59 5.98
C ASP A 133 -28.70 18.39 6.63
N ASP A 134 -28.41 19.62 7.07
CA ASP A 134 -29.37 20.47 7.75
C ASP A 134 -30.53 20.93 6.85
N GLU A 135 -30.35 20.85 5.51
CA GLU A 135 -31.43 21.24 4.55
C GLU A 135 -32.31 20.06 4.15
N THR A 136 -31.76 18.84 4.03
CA THR A 136 -32.50 17.67 3.54
C THR A 136 -32.82 16.65 4.63
N GLY A 137 -32.15 16.73 5.78
CA GLY A 137 -32.25 15.72 6.84
C GLY A 137 -31.63 14.35 6.50
N GLU A 138 -30.91 14.26 5.39
CA GLU A 138 -30.23 13.03 5.02
C GLU A 138 -28.99 12.81 5.88
N VAL A 139 -28.87 11.60 6.41
CA VAL A 139 -27.69 11.17 7.17
C VAL A 139 -26.69 10.52 6.21
N SER A 140 -25.52 11.11 6.09
CA SER A 140 -24.39 10.52 5.35
C SER A 140 -23.26 10.15 6.28
N ILE A 141 -22.55 9.06 5.94
CA ILE A 141 -21.36 8.62 6.67
C ILE A 141 -20.15 8.97 5.82
N GLN A 142 -19.30 9.85 6.35
CA GLN A 142 -18.04 10.22 5.71
C GLN A 142 -16.88 9.46 6.33
N LYS A 143 -15.77 9.32 5.57
CA LYS A 143 -14.55 8.73 6.08
C LYS A 143 -14.04 9.49 7.29
N GLY A 144 -13.63 8.78 8.34
CA GLY A 144 -12.98 9.40 9.47
C GLY A 144 -11.63 9.97 9.05
N ASP A 145 -11.38 11.22 9.39
CA ASP A 145 -10.07 11.83 9.18
C ASP A 145 -9.07 11.20 10.17
N GLY A 146 -8.19 10.35 9.64
CA GLY A 146 -6.91 10.18 10.28
C GLY A 146 -6.10 11.45 10.02
N ASP A 147 -5.57 12.08 11.07
CA ASP A 147 -4.71 13.26 10.97
C ASP A 147 -3.57 12.98 9.96
N SER A 148 -3.82 13.26 8.71
CA SER A 148 -2.78 13.27 7.69
C SER A 148 -2.40 14.72 7.44
N ASP A 149 -1.46 15.24 8.22
CA ASP A 149 -0.67 16.40 7.86
C ASP A 149 0.23 16.03 6.66
N GLY A 150 -0.42 15.70 5.56
CA GLY A 150 0.22 15.48 4.27
C GLY A 150 0.24 16.78 3.48
N ASN A 151 1.20 17.65 3.78
CA ASN A 151 1.50 18.78 2.92
C ASN A 151 2.15 18.23 1.64
N GLY A 152 1.32 17.88 0.67
CA GLY A 152 1.76 17.53 -0.68
C GLY A 152 2.18 18.80 -1.42
N GLU A 153 3.46 19.16 -1.35
CA GLU A 153 4.02 20.10 -2.30
C GLU A 153 3.97 19.47 -3.70
N SER A 154 3.05 19.98 -4.51
CA SER A 154 3.07 19.76 -5.94
C SER A 154 4.29 20.46 -6.51
N VAL A 155 5.26 19.68 -6.98
CA VAL A 155 6.39 20.20 -7.76
C VAL A 155 5.87 20.42 -9.17
N ASP A 156 5.55 21.68 -9.48
CA ASP A 156 5.34 22.12 -10.85
C ASP A 156 6.67 21.99 -11.59
N GLY A 157 6.73 21.03 -12.49
CA GLY A 157 7.81 20.90 -13.45
C GLY A 157 7.70 22.00 -14.50
N ASP A 158 8.47 23.06 -14.32
CA ASP A 158 8.70 24.07 -15.36
C ASP A 158 9.58 23.46 -16.47
N GLY A 159 8.94 23.13 -17.58
CA GLY A 159 9.61 22.74 -18.80
C GLY A 159 10.01 23.96 -19.60
N SER A 160 11.22 24.45 -19.42
CA SER A 160 11.81 25.44 -20.33
C SER A 160 12.35 24.73 -21.55
N GLU A 161 11.64 24.87 -22.66
CA GLU A 161 12.22 24.73 -24.00
C GLU A 161 13.18 25.90 -24.26
N ASP A 162 14.44 25.60 -24.43
CA ASP A 162 15.34 26.55 -25.09
C ASP A 162 15.79 25.98 -26.43
N GLY A 163 15.21 26.54 -27.48
CA GLY A 163 15.64 26.36 -28.86
C GLY A 163 16.77 27.30 -29.17
N GLY A 164 17.94 26.77 -29.40
CA GLY A 164 19.07 27.48 -29.94
C GLY A 164 19.44 26.93 -31.29
N SER A 165 19.07 27.65 -32.34
CA SER A 165 19.65 27.49 -33.65
C SER A 165 20.99 28.23 -33.71
N ASP A 166 22.01 27.56 -34.24
CA ASP A 166 22.95 27.98 -35.31
C ASP A 166 23.96 26.85 -35.55
#